data_632468c029d170c5f9c9a3d1243a3970
#
_entry.id   632468c029d170c5f9c9a3d1243a3970
#
_cell.length_a   1.000
_cell.length_b   1.000
_cell.length_c   1.000
_cell.angle_alpha   90.00
_cell.angle_beta   90.00
_cell.angle_gamma   90.00
#
_symmetry.space_group_name_H-M   'P 1'
#
loop_
_entity.id
_entity.type
_entity.pdbx_description
1 polymer ?
#
loop_
_entity_poly.entity_id
_entity_poly.type
_entity_poly.pdbx_seq_one_letter_code
_entity_poly.pdbx_strand_id
1 'polypeptide(L)'
;MSRQIGTPGGTEERPAIFFSGPEEFRQWLEANHETATELWMGLYRKHVPDQGLTWEQAVPEALCFGWIDSVKQRIDEDSARQRWTPRKSSSTWSTVNINLVEQLTAAGRMLPAGIAAYERRKTDRSGIYSHETEAQELPPESAARLAANAAATAFWDLATPTYRRQVVHWVLTAKQESTRERRLVQLIEDSASGVLVPFQRYGEVPKWAERAAEAAKAVRDAG
;
A
#
# COMPACT_ATOMS: atom_id res chain seq x y z
N MET A 1 -0.97 5.47 -39.87
CA MET A 1 -1.41 4.47 -38.84
C MET A 1 -0.57 4.74 -37.60
N SER A 2 -1.19 5.13 -36.49
CA SER A 2 -0.49 5.26 -35.21
C SER A 2 0.08 3.92 -34.80
N ARG A 3 1.38 3.85 -34.53
CA ARG A 3 2.02 2.64 -34.01
C ARG A 3 1.38 2.31 -32.67
N GLN A 4 0.87 1.08 -32.50
CA GLN A 4 0.35 0.62 -31.23
C GLN A 4 1.49 0.59 -30.21
N ILE A 5 1.33 1.32 -29.08
CA ILE A 5 2.32 1.41 -28.00
C ILE A 5 1.92 0.40 -26.95
N GLY A 6 2.84 -0.52 -26.61
CA GLY A 6 2.59 -1.65 -25.73
C GLY A 6 1.94 -2.86 -26.41
N THR A 7 2.08 -4.01 -25.82
CA THR A 7 1.57 -5.29 -26.31
C THR A 7 0.29 -5.66 -25.55
N PRO A 8 -0.87 -5.80 -26.23
CA PRO A 8 -2.09 -6.32 -25.61
C PRO A 8 -1.88 -7.74 -25.11
N GLY A 9 -2.40 -8.03 -23.92
CA GLY A 9 -2.30 -9.35 -23.30
C GLY A 9 -3.28 -9.49 -22.14
N GLY A 10 -3.03 -10.46 -21.27
CA GLY A 10 -3.95 -10.84 -20.21
C GLY A 10 -5.00 -11.85 -20.72
N THR A 11 -6.13 -11.92 -20.05
CA THR A 11 -7.28 -12.74 -20.43
C THR A 11 -8.43 -11.87 -20.93
N GLU A 12 -9.44 -12.47 -21.56
CA GLU A 12 -10.65 -11.76 -22.00
C GLU A 12 -11.33 -11.03 -20.83
N GLU A 13 -11.37 -11.66 -19.65
CA GLU A 13 -11.94 -11.06 -18.44
C GLU A 13 -11.02 -10.02 -17.79
N ARG A 14 -9.71 -10.14 -17.99
CA ARG A 14 -8.67 -9.29 -17.40
C ARG A 14 -7.67 -8.82 -18.45
N PRO A 15 -8.11 -8.03 -19.43
CA PRO A 15 -7.21 -7.49 -20.44
C PRO A 15 -6.20 -6.53 -19.81
N ALA A 16 -4.99 -6.50 -20.37
CA ALA A 16 -3.92 -5.61 -19.92
C ALA A 16 -3.01 -5.25 -21.10
N ILE A 17 -2.27 -4.15 -20.96
CA ILE A 17 -1.20 -3.75 -21.89
C ILE A 17 0.13 -3.99 -21.20
N PHE A 18 1.00 -4.77 -21.81
CA PHE A 18 2.36 -5.02 -21.35
C PHE A 18 3.33 -4.10 -22.09
N PHE A 19 4.33 -3.59 -21.38
CA PHE A 19 5.37 -2.72 -21.91
C PHE A 19 6.72 -3.40 -21.78
N SER A 20 7.59 -3.21 -22.77
CA SER A 20 8.95 -3.76 -22.80
C SER A 20 9.90 -3.05 -21.80
N GLY A 21 9.55 -1.84 -21.38
CA GLY A 21 10.35 -1.04 -20.44
C GLY A 21 9.75 0.33 -20.16
N PRO A 22 10.43 1.13 -19.33
CA PRO A 22 9.94 2.45 -18.93
C PRO A 22 9.79 3.42 -20.10
N GLU A 23 10.64 3.33 -21.13
CA GLU A 23 10.60 4.18 -22.32
C GLU A 23 9.33 3.97 -23.13
N GLU A 24 8.90 2.72 -23.32
CA GLU A 24 7.68 2.42 -24.05
C GLU A 24 6.44 2.86 -23.26
N PHE A 25 6.43 2.69 -21.93
CA PHE A 25 5.36 3.21 -21.08
C PHE A 25 5.32 4.75 -21.10
N ARG A 26 6.48 5.41 -21.09
CA ARG A 26 6.55 6.86 -21.24
C ARG A 26 5.95 7.32 -22.56
N GLN A 27 6.26 6.68 -23.68
CA GLN A 27 5.65 6.97 -24.99
C GLN A 27 4.13 6.81 -24.96
N TRP A 28 3.64 5.78 -24.25
CA TRP A 28 2.20 5.61 -24.07
C TRP A 28 1.58 6.78 -23.29
N LEU A 29 2.22 7.19 -22.21
CA LEU A 29 1.78 8.35 -21.41
C LEU A 29 1.81 9.65 -22.23
N GLU A 30 2.85 9.88 -23.00
CA GLU A 30 2.97 11.05 -23.92
C GLU A 30 1.79 11.12 -24.89
N ALA A 31 1.38 9.98 -25.43
CA ALA A 31 0.28 9.91 -26.38
C ALA A 31 -1.12 9.97 -25.75
N ASN A 32 -1.27 9.55 -24.46
CA ASN A 32 -2.60 9.23 -23.92
C ASN A 32 -2.92 9.92 -22.60
N HIS A 33 -1.96 10.50 -21.86
CA HIS A 33 -2.18 10.97 -20.49
C HIS A 33 -3.28 12.02 -20.33
N GLU A 34 -3.55 12.83 -21.37
CA GLU A 34 -4.60 13.86 -21.36
C GLU A 34 -5.98 13.31 -21.68
N THR A 35 -6.07 12.20 -22.42
CA THR A 35 -7.33 11.68 -22.95
C THR A 35 -7.78 10.38 -22.29
N ALA A 36 -6.85 9.53 -21.87
CA ALA A 36 -7.18 8.27 -21.21
C ALA A 36 -7.61 8.49 -19.76
N THR A 37 -8.66 7.80 -19.36
CA THR A 37 -9.19 7.83 -17.98
C THR A 37 -8.57 6.77 -17.10
N GLU A 38 -8.05 5.72 -17.70
CA GLU A 38 -7.33 4.62 -17.02
C GLU A 38 -6.49 3.80 -17.98
N LEU A 39 -5.54 3.07 -17.40
CA LEU A 39 -4.76 2.03 -18.06
C LEU A 39 -4.70 0.81 -17.15
N TRP A 40 -4.96 -0.37 -17.69
CA TRP A 40 -4.63 -1.63 -17.06
C TRP A 40 -3.31 -2.15 -17.62
N MET A 41 -2.25 -1.97 -16.84
CA MET A 41 -0.89 -2.40 -17.18
C MET A 41 -0.64 -3.83 -16.72
N GLY A 42 -0.17 -4.69 -17.60
CA GLY A 42 0.32 -6.03 -17.29
C GLY A 42 1.74 -5.96 -16.69
N LEU A 43 1.96 -6.72 -15.64
CA LEU A 43 3.25 -6.84 -14.97
C LEU A 43 3.54 -8.33 -14.72
N TYR A 44 4.68 -8.79 -15.15
CA TYR A 44 5.14 -10.14 -14.85
C TYR A 44 5.64 -10.25 -13.40
N ARG A 45 5.58 -11.47 -12.85
CA ARG A 45 6.07 -11.75 -11.50
C ARG A 45 7.59 -11.93 -11.53
N LYS A 46 8.24 -11.76 -10.36
CA LYS A 46 9.70 -11.80 -10.20
C LYS A 46 10.37 -13.08 -10.68
N HIS A 47 9.64 -14.20 -10.72
CA HIS A 47 10.19 -15.48 -11.18
C HIS A 47 10.20 -15.63 -12.71
N VAL A 48 9.49 -14.74 -13.43
CA VAL A 48 9.46 -14.76 -14.89
C VAL A 48 10.72 -14.08 -15.43
N PRO A 49 11.51 -14.73 -16.30
CA PRO A 49 12.61 -14.06 -17.01
C PRO A 49 12.09 -12.95 -17.92
N ASP A 50 12.90 -11.93 -18.16
CA ASP A 50 12.60 -10.84 -19.08
C ASP A 50 11.25 -10.15 -18.82
N GLN A 51 11.05 -9.70 -17.57
CA GLN A 51 9.79 -9.12 -17.09
C GLN A 51 9.33 -7.87 -17.86
N GLY A 52 10.17 -7.28 -18.70
CA GLY A 52 9.90 -5.99 -19.32
C GLY A 52 9.81 -4.88 -18.27
N LEU A 53 8.73 -4.10 -18.31
CA LEU A 53 8.51 -3.02 -17.35
C LEU A 53 8.17 -3.56 -15.97
N THR A 54 8.87 -3.09 -14.93
CA THR A 54 8.53 -3.37 -13.54
C THR A 54 7.72 -2.23 -12.91
N TRP A 55 7.06 -2.51 -11.78
CA TRP A 55 6.29 -1.50 -11.06
C TRP A 55 7.20 -0.35 -10.58
N GLU A 56 8.38 -0.67 -10.08
CA GLU A 56 9.36 0.29 -9.59
C GLU A 56 9.85 1.25 -10.70
N GLN A 57 9.91 0.77 -11.93
CA GLN A 57 10.24 1.59 -13.10
C GLN A 57 9.05 2.40 -13.62
N ALA A 58 7.84 1.87 -13.47
CA ALA A 58 6.61 2.51 -13.94
C ALA A 58 6.21 3.74 -13.10
N VAL A 59 6.39 3.68 -11.77
CA VAL A 59 5.99 4.75 -10.84
C VAL A 59 6.62 6.10 -11.19
N PRO A 60 7.96 6.21 -11.41
CA PRO A 60 8.58 7.48 -11.81
C PRO A 60 8.00 8.06 -13.09
N GLU A 61 7.77 7.22 -14.10
CA GLU A 61 7.20 7.68 -15.38
C GLU A 61 5.78 8.21 -15.19
N ALA A 62 4.94 7.45 -14.49
CA ALA A 62 3.56 7.87 -14.19
C ALA A 62 3.49 9.19 -13.43
N LEU A 63 4.36 9.39 -12.43
CA LEU A 63 4.43 10.64 -11.66
C LEU A 63 4.77 11.84 -12.54
N CYS A 64 5.65 11.67 -13.52
CA CYS A 64 5.99 12.74 -14.45
C CYS A 64 4.77 13.29 -15.21
N PHE A 65 3.75 12.47 -15.42
CA PHE A 65 2.50 12.82 -16.12
C PHE A 65 1.30 13.01 -15.18
N GLY A 66 1.51 12.99 -13.86
CA GLY A 66 0.46 13.14 -12.86
C GLY A 66 -0.47 11.94 -12.73
N TRP A 67 0.02 10.75 -13.03
CA TRP A 67 -0.69 9.48 -12.89
C TRP A 67 -0.25 8.73 -11.64
N ILE A 68 -1.08 7.76 -11.19
CA ILE A 68 -0.84 6.91 -10.04
C ILE A 68 -1.48 5.53 -10.25
N ASP A 69 -0.83 4.53 -9.70
CA ASP A 69 -1.38 3.19 -9.59
C ASP A 69 -2.44 3.07 -8.48
N SER A 70 -3.25 2.03 -8.57
CA SER A 70 -4.27 1.74 -7.56
C SER A 70 -4.44 0.22 -7.36
N VAL A 71 -5.47 -0.36 -7.94
CA VAL A 71 -5.82 -1.77 -7.72
C VAL A 71 -4.90 -2.70 -8.51
N LYS A 72 -4.39 -3.76 -7.85
CA LYS A 72 -3.67 -4.87 -8.48
C LYS A 72 -4.54 -6.11 -8.50
N GLN A 73 -4.63 -6.78 -9.64
CA GLN A 73 -5.40 -8.00 -9.85
C GLN A 73 -4.51 -9.08 -10.47
N ARG A 74 -4.62 -10.29 -9.95
CA ARG A 74 -3.95 -11.44 -10.56
C ARG A 74 -4.60 -11.74 -11.92
N ILE A 75 -3.80 -11.98 -12.94
CA ILE A 75 -4.24 -12.53 -14.25
C ILE A 75 -4.11 -14.06 -14.19
N ASP A 76 -2.87 -14.55 -13.99
CA ASP A 76 -2.50 -15.96 -13.94
C ASP A 76 -1.36 -16.21 -12.94
N GLU A 77 -0.62 -17.32 -13.09
CA GLU A 77 0.51 -17.66 -12.21
C GLU A 77 1.70 -16.75 -12.43
N ASP A 78 1.90 -16.26 -13.65
CA ASP A 78 3.08 -15.52 -14.08
C ASP A 78 2.87 -14.01 -14.12
N SER A 79 1.61 -13.54 -14.12
CA SER A 79 1.28 -12.15 -14.34
C SER A 79 0.17 -11.60 -13.45
N ALA A 80 0.17 -10.28 -13.31
CA ALA A 80 -0.88 -9.50 -12.70
C ALA A 80 -1.12 -8.22 -13.51
N ARG A 81 -2.28 -7.59 -13.37
CA ARG A 81 -2.53 -6.26 -13.92
C ARG A 81 -2.63 -5.23 -12.81
N GLN A 82 -2.06 -4.07 -13.05
CA GLN A 82 -2.12 -2.90 -12.19
C GLN A 82 -2.92 -1.81 -12.88
N ARG A 83 -3.90 -1.26 -12.17
CA ARG A 83 -4.68 -0.12 -12.68
C ARG A 83 -3.94 1.18 -12.43
N TRP A 84 -3.82 2.00 -13.47
CA TRP A 84 -3.24 3.35 -13.43
C TRP A 84 -4.30 4.37 -13.84
N THR A 85 -4.31 5.53 -13.18
CA THR A 85 -5.28 6.61 -13.43
C THR A 85 -4.63 7.97 -13.23
N PRO A 86 -5.16 9.02 -13.88
CA PRO A 86 -4.79 10.39 -13.52
C PRO A 86 -5.06 10.67 -12.03
N ARG A 87 -4.15 11.36 -11.37
CA ARG A 87 -4.31 11.77 -9.97
C ARG A 87 -5.44 12.79 -9.82
N LYS A 88 -6.33 12.53 -8.89
CA LYS A 88 -7.38 13.46 -8.46
C LYS A 88 -6.84 14.39 -7.37
N SER A 89 -7.48 15.54 -7.17
CA SER A 89 -7.18 16.44 -6.05
C SER A 89 -7.37 15.79 -4.68
N SER A 90 -8.19 14.74 -4.61
CA SER A 90 -8.42 13.93 -3.40
C SER A 90 -7.41 12.79 -3.23
N SER A 91 -6.49 12.59 -4.17
CA SER A 91 -5.50 11.51 -4.08
C SER A 91 -4.57 11.71 -2.88
N THR A 92 -4.26 10.61 -2.20
CA THR A 92 -3.24 10.60 -1.14
C THR A 92 -1.84 10.57 -1.77
N TRP A 93 -0.91 11.27 -1.17
CA TRP A 93 0.49 11.28 -1.54
C TRP A 93 1.32 10.60 -0.46
N SER A 94 2.01 9.54 -0.80
CA SER A 94 2.97 8.90 0.08
C SER A 94 4.24 9.75 0.20
N THR A 95 4.97 9.61 1.30
CA THR A 95 6.29 10.26 1.47
C THR A 95 7.26 9.83 0.37
N VAL A 96 7.23 8.54 -0.01
CA VAL A 96 8.05 8.01 -1.11
C VAL A 96 7.74 8.72 -2.43
N ASN A 97 6.46 8.89 -2.77
CA ASN A 97 6.07 9.58 -4.00
C ASN A 97 6.38 11.08 -3.96
N ILE A 98 6.30 11.73 -2.81
CA ILE A 98 6.70 13.13 -2.63
C ILE A 98 8.20 13.29 -2.89
N ASN A 99 9.04 12.51 -2.21
CA ASN A 99 10.49 12.53 -2.40
C ASN A 99 10.88 12.21 -3.85
N LEU A 100 10.18 11.28 -4.48
CA LEU A 100 10.43 10.93 -5.88
C LEU A 100 10.08 12.07 -6.83
N VAL A 101 8.98 12.80 -6.60
CA VAL A 101 8.63 14.00 -7.38
C VAL A 101 9.70 15.09 -7.23
N GLU A 102 10.24 15.30 -6.04
CA GLU A 102 11.34 16.26 -5.81
C GLU A 102 12.59 15.87 -6.59
N GLN A 103 12.96 14.59 -6.58
CA GLN A 103 14.08 14.07 -7.36
C GLN A 103 13.85 14.22 -8.87
N LEU A 104 12.66 13.88 -9.36
CA LEU A 104 12.30 14.01 -10.77
C LEU A 104 12.24 15.47 -11.22
N THR A 105 11.83 16.39 -10.34
CA THR A 105 11.86 17.84 -10.61
C THR A 105 13.29 18.35 -10.73
N ALA A 106 14.15 17.99 -9.79
CA ALA A 106 15.57 18.35 -9.83
C ALA A 106 16.28 17.80 -11.08
N ALA A 107 15.86 16.62 -11.56
CA ALA A 107 16.35 16.00 -12.78
C ALA A 107 15.72 16.57 -14.08
N GLY A 108 14.80 17.54 -13.98
CA GLY A 108 14.11 18.13 -15.14
C GLY A 108 13.17 17.17 -15.88
N ARG A 109 12.74 16.08 -15.24
CA ARG A 109 11.92 15.03 -15.86
C ARG A 109 10.42 15.26 -15.74
N MET A 110 9.98 16.07 -14.76
CA MET A 110 8.56 16.36 -14.52
C MET A 110 7.98 17.16 -15.68
N LEU A 111 6.77 16.79 -16.09
CA LEU A 111 5.98 17.50 -17.09
C LEU A 111 4.94 18.42 -16.44
N PRO A 112 4.38 19.40 -17.17
CA PRO A 112 3.38 20.32 -16.62
C PRO A 112 2.20 19.60 -15.93
N ALA A 113 1.71 18.50 -16.51
CA ALA A 113 0.62 17.71 -15.94
C ALA A 113 0.99 17.09 -14.58
N GLY A 114 2.23 16.58 -14.45
CA GLY A 114 2.77 16.04 -13.21
C GLY A 114 2.95 17.10 -12.14
N ILE A 115 3.52 18.26 -12.51
CA ILE A 115 3.70 19.41 -11.62
C ILE A 115 2.32 19.88 -11.12
N ALA A 116 1.38 20.10 -12.02
CA ALA A 116 0.02 20.52 -11.66
C ALA A 116 -0.70 19.51 -10.75
N ALA A 117 -0.50 18.20 -10.95
CA ALA A 117 -1.06 17.18 -10.06
C ALA A 117 -0.41 17.24 -8.65
N TYR A 118 0.88 17.50 -8.57
CA TYR A 118 1.61 17.64 -7.31
C TYR A 118 1.21 18.91 -6.54
N GLU A 119 1.05 20.05 -7.21
CA GLU A 119 0.65 21.32 -6.61
C GLU A 119 -0.80 21.27 -6.06
N ARG A 120 -1.69 20.53 -6.71
CA ARG A 120 -3.07 20.32 -6.23
C ARG A 120 -3.18 19.40 -5.02
N ARG A 121 -2.06 18.80 -4.54
CA ARG A 121 -2.09 17.92 -3.38
C ARG A 121 -2.57 18.66 -2.13
N LYS A 122 -3.29 17.94 -1.27
CA LYS A 122 -3.69 18.45 0.03
C LYS A 122 -2.68 18.01 1.08
N THR A 123 -2.25 18.95 1.93
CA THR A 123 -1.26 18.69 3.01
C THR A 123 -1.78 17.65 4.00
N ASP A 124 -3.08 17.68 4.30
CA ASP A 124 -3.75 16.74 5.20
C ASP A 124 -3.85 15.31 4.62
N ARG A 125 -3.50 15.12 3.34
CA ARG A 125 -3.47 13.83 2.64
C ARG A 125 -2.07 13.46 2.13
N SER A 126 -1.04 14.04 2.71
CA SER A 126 0.36 13.80 2.35
C SER A 126 1.08 13.11 3.51
N GLY A 127 1.88 12.08 3.22
CA GLY A 127 2.68 11.36 4.22
C GLY A 127 1.90 10.52 5.24
N ILE A 128 0.64 10.17 4.95
CA ILE A 128 -0.25 9.48 5.91
C ILE A 128 -0.28 7.94 5.77
N TYR A 129 0.53 7.37 4.90
CA TYR A 129 0.60 5.91 4.79
C TYR A 129 1.33 5.31 5.99
N SER A 130 0.64 4.45 6.73
CA SER A 130 1.15 3.81 7.94
C SER A 130 2.44 2.99 7.76
N HIS A 131 2.74 2.55 6.55
CA HIS A 131 3.96 1.80 6.23
C HIS A 131 5.17 2.69 5.92
N GLU A 132 4.98 4.01 5.74
CA GLU A 132 6.04 4.99 5.48
C GLU A 132 6.40 5.81 6.73
N THR A 133 5.57 5.76 7.76
CA THR A 133 5.89 6.35 9.05
C THR A 133 7.02 5.54 9.68
N GLU A 134 8.06 6.20 10.21
CA GLU A 134 9.05 5.55 11.07
C GLU A 134 8.32 4.63 12.05
N ALA A 135 8.90 3.46 12.34
CA ALA A 135 8.28 2.45 13.17
C ALA A 135 7.95 3.07 14.55
N GLN A 136 6.74 3.60 14.67
CA GLN A 136 6.24 4.10 15.94
C GLN A 136 6.00 2.91 16.85
N GLU A 137 6.49 3.00 18.06
CA GLU A 137 6.19 2.05 19.13
C GLU A 137 5.04 2.58 19.98
N LEU A 138 4.35 1.67 20.67
CA LEU A 138 3.39 2.08 21.68
C LEU A 138 4.12 2.88 22.76
N PRO A 139 3.56 3.99 23.27
CA PRO A 139 4.08 4.68 24.43
C PRO A 139 4.33 3.71 25.57
N PRO A 140 5.36 3.93 26.42
CA PRO A 140 5.75 2.99 27.48
C PRO A 140 4.59 2.55 28.37
N GLU A 141 3.68 3.45 28.72
CA GLU A 141 2.47 3.15 29.52
C GLU A 141 1.51 2.22 28.76
N SER A 142 1.27 2.48 27.47
CA SER A 142 0.41 1.63 26.64
C SER A 142 1.02 0.25 26.40
N ALA A 143 2.33 0.18 26.20
CA ALA A 143 3.08 -1.07 26.08
C ALA A 143 3.03 -1.88 27.37
N ALA A 144 3.18 -1.23 28.54
CA ALA A 144 3.06 -1.89 29.83
C ALA A 144 1.66 -2.47 30.08
N ARG A 145 0.61 -1.78 29.67
CA ARG A 145 -0.78 -2.28 29.77
C ARG A 145 -1.02 -3.50 28.88
N LEU A 146 -0.48 -3.52 27.67
CA LEU A 146 -0.55 -4.70 26.80
C LEU A 146 0.23 -5.86 27.42
N ALA A 147 1.43 -5.61 27.93
CA ALA A 147 2.29 -6.60 28.57
C ALA A 147 1.68 -7.17 29.88
N ALA A 148 0.84 -6.41 30.58
CA ALA A 148 0.12 -6.88 31.74
C ALA A 148 -0.93 -7.95 31.44
N ASN A 149 -1.33 -8.13 30.19
CA ASN A 149 -2.23 -9.21 29.75
C ASN A 149 -1.42 -10.29 29.03
N ALA A 150 -1.16 -11.40 29.71
CA ALA A 150 -0.32 -12.48 29.22
C ALA A 150 -0.82 -13.09 27.90
N ALA A 151 -2.14 -13.25 27.73
CA ALA A 151 -2.73 -13.79 26.49
C ALA A 151 -2.59 -12.79 25.33
N ALA A 152 -2.80 -11.49 25.59
CA ALA A 152 -2.57 -10.45 24.59
C ALA A 152 -1.10 -10.38 24.16
N THR A 153 -0.17 -10.52 25.10
CA THR A 153 1.27 -10.57 24.85
C THR A 153 1.63 -11.74 23.96
N ALA A 154 1.12 -12.95 24.26
CA ALA A 154 1.37 -14.15 23.47
C ALA A 154 0.91 -13.98 22.00
N PHE A 155 -0.23 -13.35 21.77
CA PHE A 155 -0.70 -13.00 20.43
C PHE A 155 0.20 -11.96 19.76
N TRP A 156 0.51 -10.88 20.49
CA TRP A 156 1.29 -9.76 19.99
C TRP A 156 2.70 -10.16 19.56
N ASP A 157 3.33 -11.05 20.30
CA ASP A 157 4.70 -11.51 20.03
C ASP A 157 4.83 -12.31 18.72
N LEU A 158 3.76 -12.96 18.30
CA LEU A 158 3.68 -13.67 17.03
C LEU A 158 3.15 -12.80 15.88
N ALA A 159 2.69 -11.59 16.17
CA ALA A 159 2.21 -10.66 15.16
C ALA A 159 3.34 -10.16 14.25
N THR A 160 3.04 -10.08 12.95
CA THR A 160 4.02 -9.60 11.96
C THR A 160 4.39 -8.13 12.19
N PRO A 161 5.62 -7.71 11.83
CA PRO A 161 6.02 -6.29 11.92
C PRO A 161 5.06 -5.35 11.18
N THR A 162 4.50 -5.79 10.06
CA THR A 162 3.52 -5.01 9.29
C THR A 162 2.23 -4.81 10.07
N TYR A 163 1.67 -5.86 10.66
CA TYR A 163 0.48 -5.78 11.51
C TYR A 163 0.71 -4.86 12.70
N ARG A 164 1.82 -5.06 13.44
CA ARG A 164 2.18 -4.22 14.60
C ARG A 164 2.24 -2.74 14.23
N ARG A 165 2.94 -2.37 13.15
CA ARG A 165 3.01 -0.98 12.67
C ARG A 165 1.63 -0.40 12.36
N GLN A 166 0.80 -1.13 11.64
CA GLN A 166 -0.53 -0.66 11.27
C GLN A 166 -1.42 -0.43 12.48
N VAL A 167 -1.37 -1.33 13.46
CA VAL A 167 -2.18 -1.25 14.68
C VAL A 167 -1.68 -0.12 15.59
N VAL A 168 -0.36 0.01 15.78
CA VAL A 168 0.22 1.14 16.54
C VAL A 168 -0.16 2.47 15.90
N HIS A 169 -0.01 2.59 14.60
CA HIS A 169 -0.45 3.78 13.86
C HIS A 169 -1.94 4.07 14.07
N TRP A 170 -2.80 3.05 13.97
CA TRP A 170 -4.24 3.19 14.19
C TRP A 170 -4.56 3.69 15.62
N VAL A 171 -3.87 3.19 16.63
CA VAL A 171 -4.03 3.67 18.02
C VAL A 171 -3.60 5.13 18.13
N LEU A 172 -2.39 5.46 17.67
CA LEU A 172 -1.74 6.74 17.92
C LEU A 172 -2.31 7.90 17.10
N THR A 173 -2.86 7.64 15.91
CA THR A 173 -3.42 8.67 15.03
C THR A 173 -4.83 9.12 15.40
N ALA A 174 -5.44 8.55 16.43
CA ALA A 174 -6.72 9.04 16.94
C ALA A 174 -6.56 10.46 17.48
N LYS A 175 -7.37 11.40 16.96
CA LYS A 175 -7.29 12.83 17.35
C LYS A 175 -7.68 13.07 18.81
N GLN A 176 -8.68 12.31 19.31
CA GLN A 176 -9.18 12.44 20.68
C GLN A 176 -8.56 11.37 21.57
N GLU A 177 -8.18 11.76 22.79
CA GLU A 177 -7.60 10.88 23.79
C GLU A 177 -8.54 9.71 24.13
N SER A 178 -9.83 9.99 24.31
CA SER A 178 -10.85 8.95 24.56
C SER A 178 -10.93 7.90 23.44
N THR A 179 -10.67 8.31 22.19
CA THR A 179 -10.64 7.37 21.06
C THR A 179 -9.33 6.56 21.07
N ARG A 180 -8.22 7.17 21.45
CA ARG A 180 -6.92 6.50 21.61
C ARG A 180 -7.00 5.42 22.66
N GLU A 181 -7.54 5.77 23.81
CA GLU A 181 -7.79 4.85 24.92
C GLU A 181 -8.69 3.68 24.50
N ARG A 182 -9.83 3.96 23.89
CA ARG A 182 -10.73 2.90 23.39
C ARG A 182 -10.05 1.96 22.40
N ARG A 183 -9.20 2.50 21.49
CA ARG A 183 -8.47 1.68 20.52
C ARG A 183 -7.39 0.82 21.19
N LEU A 184 -6.72 1.33 22.23
CA LEU A 184 -5.76 0.56 23.01
C LEU A 184 -6.45 -0.59 23.77
N VAL A 185 -7.56 -0.32 24.43
CA VAL A 185 -8.36 -1.36 25.10
C VAL A 185 -8.80 -2.42 24.07
N GLN A 186 -9.34 -2.00 22.94
CA GLN A 186 -9.73 -2.90 21.86
C GLN A 186 -8.57 -3.76 21.34
N LEU A 187 -7.38 -3.19 21.19
CA LEU A 187 -6.17 -3.94 20.80
C LEU A 187 -5.87 -5.05 21.83
N ILE A 188 -5.89 -4.72 23.12
CA ILE A 188 -5.58 -5.67 24.20
C ILE A 188 -6.63 -6.78 24.25
N GLU A 189 -7.91 -6.43 24.22
CA GLU A 189 -9.02 -7.39 24.28
C GLU A 189 -9.05 -8.32 23.07
N ASP A 190 -8.91 -7.78 21.87
CA ASP A 190 -8.88 -8.56 20.63
C ASP A 190 -7.66 -9.49 20.59
N SER A 191 -6.47 -9.00 20.96
CA SER A 191 -5.26 -9.82 21.04
C SER A 191 -5.42 -10.94 22.08
N ALA A 192 -5.93 -10.63 23.27
CA ALA A 192 -6.20 -11.61 24.30
C ALA A 192 -7.22 -12.67 23.84
N SER A 193 -8.18 -12.28 23.04
CA SER A 193 -9.20 -13.19 22.47
C SER A 193 -8.67 -13.99 21.27
N GLY A 194 -7.45 -13.69 20.79
CA GLY A 194 -6.85 -14.34 19.63
C GLY A 194 -7.44 -13.88 18.30
N VAL A 195 -7.93 -12.65 18.21
CA VAL A 195 -8.51 -12.09 16.98
C VAL A 195 -7.80 -10.81 16.54
N LEU A 196 -7.85 -10.54 15.26
CA LEU A 196 -7.32 -9.28 14.70
C LEU A 196 -8.19 -8.09 15.13
N VAL A 197 -7.62 -6.89 15.21
CA VAL A 197 -8.41 -5.66 15.40
C VAL A 197 -9.39 -5.44 14.23
N PRO A 198 -10.53 -4.75 14.42
CA PRO A 198 -11.65 -4.73 13.47
C PRO A 198 -11.28 -4.34 12.05
N PHE A 199 -10.44 -3.31 11.86
CA PHE A 199 -10.06 -2.84 10.53
C PHE A 199 -9.12 -3.79 9.76
N GLN A 200 -8.61 -4.84 10.45
CA GLN A 200 -7.77 -5.90 9.86
C GLN A 200 -8.55 -7.20 9.60
N ARG A 201 -9.84 -7.25 9.92
CA ARG A 201 -10.72 -8.42 9.73
C ARG A 201 -11.31 -8.41 8.32
N TYR A 202 -10.47 -8.61 7.29
CA TYR A 202 -10.90 -8.71 5.89
C TYR A 202 -10.15 -9.84 5.19
N GLY A 203 -10.84 -10.52 4.26
CA GLY A 203 -10.27 -11.67 3.56
C GLY A 203 -10.09 -12.90 4.43
N GLU A 204 -9.19 -13.79 4.02
CA GLU A 204 -8.85 -15.00 4.77
C GLU A 204 -7.94 -14.64 5.95
N VAL A 205 -8.10 -15.36 7.06
CA VAL A 205 -7.25 -15.20 8.26
C VAL A 205 -5.81 -15.62 7.90
N PRO A 206 -4.81 -14.75 8.12
CA PRO A 206 -3.43 -15.12 7.82
C PRO A 206 -2.91 -16.23 8.74
N LYS A 207 -2.11 -17.17 8.23
CA LYS A 207 -1.53 -18.28 9.00
C LYS A 207 -0.78 -17.88 10.28
N TRP A 208 -0.18 -16.68 10.30
CA TRP A 208 0.46 -16.17 11.51
C TRP A 208 -0.58 -15.84 12.59
N ALA A 209 -1.75 -15.31 12.21
CA ALA A 209 -2.81 -14.94 13.14
C ALA A 209 -3.48 -16.20 13.76
N GLU A 210 -3.61 -17.27 12.99
CA GLU A 210 -4.06 -18.57 13.52
C GLU A 210 -3.12 -19.07 14.62
N ARG A 211 -1.80 -19.06 14.37
CA ARG A 211 -0.80 -19.44 15.38
C ARG A 211 -0.79 -18.53 16.61
N ALA A 212 -0.97 -17.22 16.38
CA ALA A 212 -1.07 -16.25 17.47
C ALA A 212 -2.33 -16.46 18.31
N ALA A 213 -3.45 -16.80 17.69
CA ALA A 213 -4.69 -17.15 18.38
C ALA A 213 -4.56 -18.41 19.26
N GLU A 214 -3.87 -19.45 18.74
CA GLU A 214 -3.54 -20.66 19.50
C GLU A 214 -2.68 -20.35 20.73
N ALA A 215 -1.64 -19.50 20.57
CA ALA A 215 -0.79 -19.09 21.68
C ALA A 215 -1.56 -18.31 22.75
N ALA A 216 -2.40 -17.34 22.35
CA ALA A 216 -3.26 -16.61 23.28
C ALA A 216 -4.23 -17.53 24.00
N LYS A 217 -4.82 -18.50 23.29
CA LYS A 217 -5.72 -19.51 23.90
C LYS A 217 -4.99 -20.38 24.92
N ALA A 218 -3.82 -20.88 24.58
CA ALA A 218 -3.03 -21.70 25.50
C ALA A 218 -2.74 -21.00 26.84
N VAL A 219 -2.45 -19.70 26.78
CA VAL A 219 -2.21 -18.89 27.99
C VAL A 219 -3.50 -18.70 28.80
N ARG A 220 -4.65 -18.46 28.15
CA ARG A 220 -5.94 -18.33 28.85
C ARG A 220 -6.39 -19.64 29.54
N ASP A 221 -6.12 -20.78 28.88
CA ASP A 221 -6.55 -22.10 29.40
C ASP A 221 -5.63 -22.59 30.53
N ALA A 222 -4.44 -22.01 30.71
CA ALA A 222 -3.46 -22.32 31.72
C ALA A 222 -3.55 -21.47 33.01
N GLY A 223 -4.30 -20.38 32.99
CA GLY A 223 -4.47 -19.44 34.12
C GLY A 223 -5.83 -19.50 34.71
#